data_5daf864ed02e52b990cb9bcc8367721b
#
_entry.id   5daf864ed02e52b990cb9bcc8367721b
#
_cell.length_a   1.000
_cell.length_b   1.000
_cell.length_c   1.000
_cell.angle_alpha   90.00
_cell.angle_beta   90.00
_cell.angle_gamma   90.00
#
_symmetry.space_group_name_H-M   'P 1'
#
loop_
_entity.id
_entity.type
_entity.pdbx_description
1 polymer ?
#
loop_
_entity_poly.entity_id
_entity_poly.type
_entity_poly.pdbx_seq_one_letter_code
_entity_poly.pdbx_strand_id
1 'polypeptide(L)'
;TYLPNYGEFYEQRQFSSASVLGGNIYDLTLCGQSVPFGTDLLFACAELPDYTFGVELCEDLWVPCPPSTRLTAGGAAIIANLSASDEVIGKADYRRMLVSATSARLACGYIYCSASPTESTQDMVFSRHHLIAENGTILAENEPFADAELTITEIDVQRLMHERHRTTSYDAVPGLRQIVFHQPLRQTQLTRPIAPNPFVPPYDDQLRARAEAILRIQSQGLKKRIEHTHAKTVVLGISGGLDSTLALLVCVRAFDLCGRSR
;
A
#
# COMPACT_ATOMS: atom_id res chain seq x y z
N THR A 1 8.60 -0.18 -18.47
CA THR A 1 7.17 -0.44 -18.56
C THR A 1 6.90 -1.69 -19.37
N TYR A 2 5.88 -2.44 -18.97
CA TYR A 2 5.29 -3.50 -19.75
C TYR A 2 4.34 -2.90 -20.80
N LEU A 3 4.27 -3.51 -21.98
CA LEU A 3 3.40 -3.04 -23.06
C LEU A 3 2.29 -4.06 -23.27
N PRO A 4 1.03 -3.74 -22.95
CA PRO A 4 -0.09 -4.63 -23.22
C PRO A 4 -0.29 -4.79 -24.72
N ASN A 5 -0.61 -6.02 -25.14
CA ASN A 5 -0.91 -6.35 -26.54
C ASN A 5 -2.00 -7.44 -26.57
N TYR A 6 -3.13 -7.15 -25.92
CA TYR A 6 -4.29 -8.03 -25.79
C TYR A 6 -5.56 -7.18 -25.68
N GLY A 7 -6.70 -7.76 -26.01
CA GLY A 7 -7.96 -7.05 -26.04
C GLY A 7 -7.90 -5.85 -27.00
N GLU A 8 -8.24 -4.70 -26.47
CA GLU A 8 -8.24 -3.40 -27.15
C GLU A 8 -6.89 -2.71 -27.17
N PHE A 9 -5.85 -3.27 -26.48
CA PHE A 9 -4.52 -2.67 -26.36
C PHE A 9 -3.59 -3.15 -27.47
N TYR A 10 -2.94 -2.20 -28.14
CA TYR A 10 -2.02 -2.43 -29.27
C TYR A 10 -0.67 -1.72 -29.07
N GLU A 11 -0.22 -1.55 -27.84
CA GLU A 11 0.92 -0.71 -27.47
C GLU A 11 2.22 -1.14 -28.15
N GLN A 12 2.40 -2.44 -28.39
CA GLN A 12 3.60 -2.96 -29.08
C GLN A 12 3.71 -2.52 -30.55
N ARG A 13 2.66 -1.97 -31.15
CA ARG A 13 2.71 -1.40 -32.50
C ARG A 13 3.37 -0.03 -32.53
N GLN A 14 3.32 0.70 -31.41
CA GLN A 14 3.75 2.08 -31.31
C GLN A 14 4.99 2.25 -30.44
N PHE A 15 5.24 1.34 -29.49
CA PHE A 15 6.26 1.47 -28.48
C PHE A 15 7.12 0.22 -28.38
N SER A 16 8.37 0.40 -27.93
CA SER A 16 9.27 -0.70 -27.58
C SER A 16 9.41 -0.79 -26.07
N SER A 17 9.39 -2.02 -25.54
CA SER A 17 9.62 -2.26 -24.11
C SER A 17 11.01 -1.80 -23.70
N ALA A 18 11.13 -1.30 -22.47
CA ALA A 18 12.42 -0.95 -21.88
C ALA A 18 13.40 -2.14 -21.75
N SER A 19 12.93 -3.38 -21.92
CA SER A 19 13.78 -4.57 -21.99
C SER A 19 14.85 -4.48 -23.09
N VAL A 20 14.59 -3.73 -24.18
CA VAL A 20 15.57 -3.49 -25.23
C VAL A 20 16.77 -2.65 -24.77
N LEU A 21 16.63 -1.92 -23.67
CA LEU A 21 17.70 -1.13 -23.06
C LEU A 21 18.66 -1.97 -22.21
N GLY A 22 18.34 -3.24 -21.96
CA GLY A 22 19.13 -4.14 -21.13
C GLY A 22 19.33 -3.68 -19.69
N GLY A 23 18.40 -2.86 -19.14
CA GLY A 23 18.48 -2.29 -17.80
C GLY A 23 19.46 -1.11 -17.68
N ASN A 24 20.01 -0.60 -18.78
CA ASN A 24 20.91 0.54 -18.75
C ASN A 24 20.15 1.85 -18.61
N ILE A 25 20.80 2.82 -17.98
CA ILE A 25 20.36 4.22 -17.92
C ILE A 25 21.26 5.03 -18.81
N TYR A 26 20.68 5.77 -19.73
CA TYR A 26 21.36 6.62 -20.68
C TYR A 26 21.11 8.08 -20.35
N ASP A 27 22.03 8.96 -20.72
CA ASP A 27 21.79 10.39 -20.73
C ASP A 27 21.41 10.84 -22.14
N LEU A 28 20.21 11.38 -22.29
CA LEU A 28 19.70 11.90 -23.57
C LEU A 28 19.63 13.42 -23.54
N THR A 29 19.86 14.04 -24.70
CA THR A 29 19.60 15.47 -24.86
C THR A 29 18.15 15.66 -25.28
N LEU A 30 17.34 16.25 -24.39
CA LEU A 30 15.95 16.59 -24.64
C LEU A 30 15.72 18.08 -24.36
N CYS A 31 15.18 18.80 -25.33
CA CYS A 31 14.98 20.26 -25.25
C CYS A 31 16.23 21.03 -24.78
N GLY A 32 17.42 20.62 -25.26
CA GLY A 32 18.70 21.26 -24.91
C GLY A 32 19.21 20.91 -23.49
N GLN A 33 18.59 20.01 -22.79
CA GLN A 33 19.01 19.55 -21.48
C GLN A 33 19.45 18.08 -21.54
N SER A 34 20.49 17.72 -20.77
CA SER A 34 20.86 16.32 -20.56
C SER A 34 19.96 15.74 -19.47
N VAL A 35 19.19 14.71 -19.82
CA VAL A 35 18.24 14.05 -18.91
C VAL A 35 18.51 12.55 -18.85
N PRO A 36 18.43 11.92 -17.69
CA PRO A 36 18.54 10.46 -17.58
C PRO A 36 17.30 9.79 -18.20
N PHE A 37 17.54 8.71 -18.92
CA PHE A 37 16.53 7.89 -19.57
C PHE A 37 16.71 6.43 -19.21
N GLY A 38 15.74 5.83 -18.58
CA GLY A 38 15.78 4.44 -18.13
C GLY A 38 14.60 4.10 -17.22
N THR A 39 14.56 2.88 -16.71
CA THR A 39 13.48 2.38 -15.85
C THR A 39 13.84 2.42 -14.37
N ASP A 40 15.11 2.37 -14.04
CA ASP A 40 15.61 2.30 -12.66
C ASP A 40 15.94 3.71 -12.11
N LEU A 41 14.97 4.62 -12.23
CA LEU A 41 15.11 6.02 -11.79
C LEU A 41 14.28 6.27 -10.55
N LEU A 42 14.90 6.95 -9.56
CA LEU A 42 14.24 7.44 -8.35
C LEU A 42 14.39 8.96 -8.28
N PHE A 43 13.36 9.64 -7.81
CA PHE A 43 13.37 11.08 -7.59
C PHE A 43 13.40 11.36 -6.10
N ALA A 44 14.48 11.94 -5.60
CA ALA A 44 14.70 12.17 -4.17
C ALA A 44 14.70 13.67 -3.85
N CYS A 45 13.91 14.06 -2.85
CA CYS A 45 13.88 15.43 -2.36
C CYS A 45 15.09 15.70 -1.47
N ALA A 46 15.87 16.75 -1.78
CA ALA A 46 17.05 17.10 -1.02
C ALA A 46 16.73 17.54 0.41
N GLU A 47 15.63 18.26 0.60
CA GLU A 47 15.21 18.84 1.87
C GLU A 47 14.45 17.85 2.77
N LEU A 48 13.90 16.75 2.20
CA LEU A 48 13.19 15.70 2.91
C LEU A 48 13.63 14.33 2.39
N PRO A 49 14.70 13.72 2.94
CA PRO A 49 15.28 12.48 2.42
C PRO A 49 14.31 11.30 2.33
N ASP A 50 13.31 11.24 3.23
CA ASP A 50 12.25 10.22 3.19
C ASP A 50 11.26 10.44 2.02
N TYR A 51 11.27 11.62 1.40
CA TYR A 51 10.44 11.90 0.22
C TYR A 51 11.19 11.52 -1.05
N THR A 52 11.14 10.24 -1.35
CA THR A 52 11.64 9.67 -2.60
C THR A 52 10.49 8.99 -3.32
N PHE A 53 10.34 9.24 -4.62
CA PHE A 53 9.31 8.59 -5.40
C PHE A 53 9.85 7.90 -6.65
N GLY A 54 9.13 6.88 -7.08
CA GLY A 54 9.31 6.19 -8.35
C GLY A 54 8.05 6.28 -9.21
N VAL A 55 8.22 6.06 -10.50
CA VAL A 55 7.12 6.11 -11.46
C VAL A 55 7.01 4.79 -12.19
N GLU A 56 5.78 4.31 -12.34
CA GLU A 56 5.44 3.20 -13.22
C GLU A 56 4.23 3.57 -14.09
N LEU A 57 3.98 2.81 -15.15
CA LEU A 57 2.96 3.15 -16.13
C LEU A 57 1.94 2.02 -16.27
N CYS A 58 0.67 2.36 -16.08
CA CYS A 58 -0.50 1.59 -16.47
C CYS A 58 -0.37 0.09 -16.20
N GLU A 59 -0.01 -0.69 -17.22
CA GLU A 59 0.13 -2.16 -17.19
C GLU A 59 1.09 -2.65 -16.10
N ASP A 60 2.05 -1.82 -15.71
CA ASP A 60 3.04 -2.17 -14.69
C ASP A 60 2.40 -2.58 -13.34
N LEU A 61 1.22 -2.05 -12.99
CA LEU A 61 0.50 -2.46 -11.79
C LEU A 61 -0.09 -3.87 -11.90
N TRP A 62 -0.44 -4.32 -13.11
CA TRP A 62 -1.22 -5.53 -13.33
C TRP A 62 -0.36 -6.79 -13.51
N VAL A 63 0.93 -6.61 -13.75
CA VAL A 63 1.87 -7.72 -13.96
C VAL A 63 2.25 -8.44 -12.66
N PRO A 64 2.67 -9.72 -12.71
CA PRO A 64 3.06 -10.47 -11.53
C PRO A 64 4.23 -9.86 -10.74
N CYS A 65 5.17 -9.19 -11.42
CA CYS A 65 6.31 -8.52 -10.83
C CYS A 65 6.35 -7.03 -11.23
N PRO A 66 5.57 -6.18 -10.57
CA PRO A 66 5.52 -4.75 -10.87
C PRO A 66 6.87 -4.06 -10.65
N PRO A 67 7.22 -3.06 -11.48
CA PRO A 67 8.42 -2.24 -11.27
C PRO A 67 8.46 -1.57 -9.90
N SER A 68 7.29 -1.20 -9.34
CA SER A 68 7.16 -0.66 -7.99
C SER A 68 7.84 -1.51 -6.91
N THR A 69 7.90 -2.84 -7.08
CA THR A 69 8.62 -3.72 -6.16
C THR A 69 10.11 -3.36 -6.08
N ARG A 70 10.75 -3.17 -7.24
CA ARG A 70 12.17 -2.81 -7.31
C ARG A 70 12.40 -1.36 -6.89
N LEU A 71 11.53 -0.45 -7.33
CA LEU A 71 11.62 0.97 -6.98
C LEU A 71 11.52 1.21 -5.47
N THR A 72 10.58 0.53 -4.80
CA THR A 72 10.42 0.64 -3.34
C THR A 72 11.57 -0.02 -2.58
N ALA A 73 12.06 -1.17 -3.03
CA ALA A 73 13.26 -1.81 -2.47
C ALA A 73 14.52 -0.94 -2.68
N GLY A 74 14.53 -0.09 -3.70
CA GLY A 74 15.57 0.91 -3.95
C GLY A 74 15.41 2.22 -3.15
N GLY A 75 14.31 2.37 -2.37
CA GLY A 75 14.11 3.52 -1.48
C GLY A 75 12.90 4.40 -1.79
N ALA A 76 12.13 4.15 -2.87
CA ALA A 76 10.94 4.97 -3.13
C ALA A 76 9.90 4.82 -2.01
N ALA A 77 9.58 5.91 -1.31
CA ALA A 77 8.49 5.96 -0.34
C ALA A 77 7.12 6.07 -1.02
N ILE A 78 7.09 6.65 -2.23
CA ILE A 78 5.87 6.85 -3.02
C ILE A 78 6.06 6.25 -4.40
N ILE A 79 5.02 5.60 -4.90
CA ILE A 79 4.91 5.15 -6.29
C ILE A 79 3.79 5.95 -6.96
N ALA A 80 4.10 6.54 -8.11
CA ALA A 80 3.12 7.18 -8.98
C ALA A 80 2.89 6.30 -10.22
N ASN A 81 1.65 5.88 -10.42
CA ASN A 81 1.24 5.13 -11.60
C ASN A 81 0.34 6.00 -12.48
N LEU A 82 0.79 6.25 -13.70
CA LEU A 82 0.06 6.99 -14.71
C LEU A 82 -0.60 5.99 -15.65
N SER A 83 -1.92 5.97 -15.67
CA SER A 83 -2.70 4.97 -16.39
C SER A 83 -3.67 5.58 -17.39
N ALA A 84 -3.86 4.88 -18.49
CA ALA A 84 -5.00 4.99 -19.38
C ALA A 84 -5.69 3.60 -19.43
N SER A 85 -6.34 3.24 -18.33
CA SER A 85 -6.99 1.95 -18.16
C SER A 85 -8.46 2.10 -18.47
N ASP A 86 -8.93 1.33 -19.45
CA ASP A 86 -10.35 1.26 -19.81
C ASP A 86 -11.21 0.82 -18.63
N GLU A 87 -12.46 1.20 -18.61
CA GLU A 87 -13.42 0.83 -17.57
C GLU A 87 -14.35 -0.29 -18.06
N VAL A 88 -14.36 -1.39 -17.34
CA VAL A 88 -15.28 -2.51 -17.52
C VAL A 88 -15.88 -2.92 -16.18
N ILE A 89 -17.00 -3.64 -16.21
CA ILE A 89 -17.71 -4.07 -15.00
C ILE A 89 -16.78 -4.84 -14.06
N GLY A 90 -16.71 -4.39 -12.82
CA GLY A 90 -15.88 -4.97 -11.75
C GLY A 90 -14.41 -4.54 -11.72
N LYS A 91 -13.93 -3.80 -12.73
CA LYS A 91 -12.53 -3.37 -12.81
C LYS A 91 -12.17 -2.32 -11.77
N ALA A 92 -13.10 -1.44 -11.43
CA ALA A 92 -12.90 -0.44 -10.37
C ALA A 92 -12.59 -1.11 -9.02
N ASP A 93 -13.34 -2.14 -8.62
CA ASP A 93 -13.12 -2.88 -7.38
C ASP A 93 -11.79 -3.63 -7.40
N TYR A 94 -11.46 -4.26 -8.52
CA TYR A 94 -10.18 -4.94 -8.69
C TYR A 94 -8.99 -3.96 -8.64
N ARG A 95 -9.12 -2.81 -9.28
CA ARG A 95 -8.11 -1.72 -9.23
C ARG A 95 -7.90 -1.23 -7.80
N ARG A 96 -8.97 -0.99 -7.05
CA ARG A 96 -8.92 -0.61 -5.63
C ARG A 96 -8.17 -1.65 -4.80
N MET A 97 -8.49 -2.93 -5.02
CA MET A 97 -7.81 -4.04 -4.36
C MET A 97 -6.31 -4.07 -4.69
N LEU A 98 -5.94 -3.94 -5.96
CA LEU A 98 -4.52 -3.95 -6.38
C LEU A 98 -3.74 -2.77 -5.80
N VAL A 99 -4.28 -1.56 -5.86
CA VAL A 99 -3.64 -0.35 -5.31
C VAL A 99 -3.44 -0.50 -3.80
N SER A 100 -4.49 -0.91 -3.07
CA SER A 100 -4.41 -1.13 -1.63
C SER A 100 -3.41 -2.25 -1.27
N ALA A 101 -3.50 -3.41 -1.93
CA ALA A 101 -2.61 -4.54 -1.66
C ALA A 101 -1.14 -4.23 -1.99
N THR A 102 -0.88 -3.52 -3.10
CA THR A 102 0.47 -3.11 -3.49
C THR A 102 1.04 -2.12 -2.49
N SER A 103 0.27 -1.09 -2.11
CA SER A 103 0.65 -0.12 -1.09
C SER A 103 0.99 -0.79 0.26
N ALA A 104 0.17 -1.76 0.71
CA ALA A 104 0.41 -2.52 1.94
C ALA A 104 1.67 -3.38 1.86
N ARG A 105 1.78 -4.19 0.80
CA ARG A 105 2.89 -5.13 0.61
C ARG A 105 4.24 -4.42 0.53
N LEU A 106 4.26 -3.25 -0.11
CA LEU A 106 5.47 -2.46 -0.32
C LEU A 106 5.70 -1.39 0.77
N ALA A 107 4.79 -1.26 1.75
CA ALA A 107 4.79 -0.21 2.76
C ALA A 107 5.06 1.17 2.12
N CYS A 108 4.28 1.54 1.12
CA CYS A 108 4.47 2.76 0.35
C CYS A 108 3.19 3.58 0.22
N GLY A 109 3.35 4.87 -0.11
CA GLY A 109 2.30 5.66 -0.73
C GLY A 109 2.12 5.20 -2.18
N TYR A 110 0.91 4.96 -2.62
CA TYR A 110 0.63 4.59 -4.00
C TYR A 110 -0.40 5.54 -4.59
N ILE A 111 0.00 6.25 -5.63
CA ILE A 111 -0.82 7.24 -6.32
C ILE A 111 -1.17 6.66 -7.69
N TYR A 112 -2.43 6.37 -7.92
CA TYR A 112 -2.95 5.90 -9.20
C TYR A 112 -3.75 7.00 -9.87
N CYS A 113 -3.29 7.45 -11.04
CA CYS A 113 -3.97 8.43 -11.88
C CYS A 113 -4.46 7.76 -13.15
N SER A 114 -5.75 7.90 -13.48
CA SER A 114 -6.34 7.34 -14.69
C SER A 114 -6.78 8.42 -15.68
N ALA A 115 -6.76 8.08 -16.97
CA ALA A 115 -7.27 8.92 -18.04
C ALA A 115 -8.73 9.31 -17.81
N SER A 116 -9.10 10.49 -18.27
CA SER A 116 -10.44 11.04 -18.09
C SER A 116 -11.41 10.55 -19.15
N PRO A 117 -12.74 10.63 -18.92
CA PRO A 117 -13.75 10.28 -19.93
C PRO A 117 -13.59 11.04 -21.25
N THR A 118 -12.99 12.24 -21.21
CA THR A 118 -12.74 13.05 -22.43
C THR A 118 -11.66 12.48 -23.33
N GLU A 119 -10.87 11.54 -22.84
CA GLU A 119 -9.84 10.82 -23.60
C GLU A 119 -10.34 9.49 -24.15
N SER A 120 -11.61 9.14 -23.90
CA SER A 120 -12.23 7.90 -24.38
C SER A 120 -12.23 7.84 -25.91
N THR A 121 -11.99 6.62 -26.43
CA THR A 121 -11.95 6.33 -27.86
C THR A 121 -13.16 5.50 -28.26
N GLN A 122 -13.21 5.07 -29.53
CA GLN A 122 -14.26 4.18 -30.01
C GLN A 122 -14.27 2.84 -29.26
N ASP A 123 -13.08 2.32 -28.92
CA ASP A 123 -12.91 0.97 -28.37
C ASP A 123 -12.72 0.99 -26.83
N MET A 124 -12.35 2.13 -26.25
CA MET A 124 -12.03 2.24 -24.84
C MET A 124 -12.74 3.43 -24.19
N VAL A 125 -13.32 3.19 -23.01
CA VAL A 125 -13.93 4.22 -22.19
C VAL A 125 -13.12 4.36 -20.91
N PHE A 126 -12.70 5.58 -20.57
CA PHE A 126 -11.93 5.88 -19.37
C PHE A 126 -12.80 6.56 -18.32
N SER A 127 -12.56 6.27 -17.05
CA SER A 127 -13.44 6.66 -15.95
C SER A 127 -12.89 7.75 -15.03
N ARG A 128 -11.67 8.21 -15.23
CA ARG A 128 -10.98 9.12 -14.30
C ARG A 128 -10.94 8.58 -12.86
N HIS A 129 -10.85 7.29 -12.67
CA HIS A 129 -10.82 6.69 -11.34
C HIS A 129 -9.43 6.85 -10.71
N HIS A 130 -9.25 7.85 -9.85
CA HIS A 130 -8.00 8.13 -9.13
C HIS A 130 -8.05 7.52 -7.73
N LEU A 131 -6.91 7.02 -7.27
CA LEU A 131 -6.76 6.37 -5.97
C LEU A 131 -5.44 6.81 -5.33
N ILE A 132 -5.47 7.17 -4.06
CA ILE A 132 -4.27 7.41 -3.26
C ILE A 132 -4.32 6.53 -2.03
N ALA A 133 -3.33 5.64 -1.90
CA ALA A 133 -3.22 4.71 -0.79
C ALA A 133 -1.94 4.94 0.01
N GLU A 134 -1.96 4.65 1.30
CA GLU A 134 -0.82 4.64 2.21
C GLU A 134 -0.85 3.37 3.05
N ASN A 135 0.18 2.53 2.90
CA ASN A 135 0.33 1.29 3.67
C ASN A 135 -0.97 0.46 3.74
N GLY A 136 -1.63 0.30 2.58
CA GLY A 136 -2.85 -0.49 2.41
C GLY A 136 -4.17 0.24 2.68
N THR A 137 -4.13 1.44 3.23
CA THR A 137 -5.34 2.24 3.46
C THR A 137 -5.57 3.19 2.29
N ILE A 138 -6.75 3.16 1.68
CA ILE A 138 -7.15 4.18 0.72
C ILE A 138 -7.40 5.48 1.49
N LEU A 139 -6.62 6.52 1.19
CA LEU A 139 -6.72 7.84 1.81
C LEU A 139 -7.67 8.76 1.06
N ALA A 140 -7.67 8.67 -0.26
CA ALA A 140 -8.54 9.43 -1.13
C ALA A 140 -8.86 8.65 -2.39
N GLU A 141 -10.07 8.79 -2.86
CA GLU A 141 -10.60 8.14 -4.06
C GLU A 141 -11.72 9.01 -4.62
N ASN A 142 -11.83 9.10 -5.93
CA ASN A 142 -13.03 9.64 -6.57
C ASN A 142 -13.84 8.51 -7.20
N GLU A 143 -15.15 8.67 -7.24
CA GLU A 143 -16.02 7.73 -7.93
C GLU A 143 -15.71 7.73 -9.44
N PRO A 144 -15.73 6.55 -10.09
CA PRO A 144 -15.64 6.47 -11.55
C PRO A 144 -16.63 7.41 -12.24
N PHE A 145 -16.18 8.11 -13.27
CA PHE A 145 -16.94 9.10 -14.04
C PHE A 145 -17.37 10.36 -13.29
N ALA A 146 -16.87 10.57 -12.05
CA ALA A 146 -17.14 11.82 -11.33
C ALA A 146 -16.50 13.02 -12.05
N ASP A 147 -17.12 14.19 -11.89
CA ASP A 147 -16.62 15.45 -12.44
C ASP A 147 -15.42 16.03 -11.68
N ALA A 148 -14.97 15.35 -10.60
CA ALA A 148 -13.84 15.80 -9.81
C ALA A 148 -12.54 15.79 -10.64
N GLU A 149 -11.93 16.96 -10.81
CA GLU A 149 -10.68 17.11 -11.58
C GLU A 149 -9.44 16.69 -10.79
N LEU A 150 -9.48 16.83 -9.46
CA LEU A 150 -8.34 16.56 -8.58
C LEU A 150 -8.77 15.70 -7.39
N THR A 151 -7.93 14.71 -7.07
CA THR A 151 -7.99 13.93 -5.84
C THR A 151 -6.76 14.27 -5.00
N ILE A 152 -6.96 14.81 -3.79
CA ILE A 152 -5.87 15.35 -2.95
C ILE A 152 -5.92 14.73 -1.56
N THR A 153 -4.75 14.36 -1.04
CA THR A 153 -4.56 13.96 0.36
C THR A 153 -3.11 14.13 0.78
N GLU A 154 -2.81 13.88 2.06
CA GLU A 154 -1.44 13.89 2.59
C GLU A 154 -0.97 12.44 2.83
N ILE A 155 0.31 12.17 2.47
CA ILE A 155 1.00 10.90 2.73
C ILE A 155 2.09 11.14 3.77
N ASP A 156 2.14 10.32 4.82
CA ASP A 156 3.16 10.35 5.85
C ASP A 156 4.37 9.48 5.44
N VAL A 157 5.31 10.09 4.72
CA VAL A 157 6.50 9.38 4.22
C VAL A 157 7.41 8.89 5.34
N GLN A 158 7.50 9.61 6.46
CA GLN A 158 8.32 9.21 7.60
C GLN A 158 7.76 7.95 8.28
N ARG A 159 6.45 7.88 8.43
CA ARG A 159 5.78 6.67 8.93
C ARG A 159 6.04 5.47 8.02
N LEU A 160 5.96 5.65 6.70
CA LEU A 160 6.23 4.57 5.74
C LEU A 160 7.66 4.05 5.86
N MET A 161 8.65 4.95 5.96
CA MET A 161 10.04 4.56 6.16
C MET A 161 10.27 3.89 7.50
N HIS A 162 9.60 4.34 8.57
CA HIS A 162 9.65 3.70 9.88
C HIS A 162 9.13 2.24 9.82
N GLU A 163 7.99 2.00 9.16
CA GLU A 163 7.44 0.64 8.99
C GLU A 163 8.40 -0.27 8.21
N ARG A 164 9.05 0.25 7.17
CA ARG A 164 10.07 -0.52 6.43
C ARG A 164 11.27 -0.87 7.27
N HIS A 165 11.81 0.07 8.05
CA HIS A 165 12.97 -0.19 8.93
C HIS A 165 12.69 -1.27 9.98
N ARG A 166 11.43 -1.46 10.36
CA ARG A 166 11.02 -2.54 11.27
C ARG A 166 10.90 -3.91 10.59
N THR A 167 10.88 -3.94 9.25
CA THR A 167 10.67 -5.15 8.46
C THR A 167 12.01 -5.69 7.99
N THR A 168 12.50 -6.74 8.63
CA THR A 168 13.83 -7.35 8.35
C THR A 168 13.89 -8.10 7.01
N SER A 169 12.76 -8.36 6.37
CA SER A 169 12.65 -9.00 5.07
C SER A 169 12.57 -8.02 3.90
N TYR A 170 12.83 -6.73 4.16
CA TYR A 170 12.85 -5.71 3.14
C TYR A 170 14.29 -5.50 2.64
N ASP A 171 14.67 -6.25 1.62
CA ASP A 171 16.03 -6.20 1.06
C ASP A 171 16.25 -4.95 0.21
N ALA A 172 17.40 -4.30 0.40
CA ALA A 172 17.80 -3.19 -0.45
C ALA A 172 18.23 -3.68 -1.84
N VAL A 173 17.76 -3.01 -2.87
CA VAL A 173 18.11 -3.28 -4.27
C VAL A 173 19.11 -2.22 -4.75
N PRO A 174 20.32 -2.62 -5.13
CA PRO A 174 21.31 -1.68 -5.69
C PRO A 174 21.02 -1.36 -7.15
N GLY A 175 21.68 -0.31 -7.66
CA GLY A 175 21.74 0.00 -9.09
C GLY A 175 20.64 0.94 -9.61
N LEU A 176 19.83 1.53 -8.73
CA LEU A 176 18.90 2.59 -9.12
C LEU A 176 19.62 3.94 -9.11
N ARG A 177 19.37 4.76 -10.14
CA ARG A 177 19.90 6.11 -10.24
C ARG A 177 18.96 7.09 -9.57
N GLN A 178 19.46 7.83 -8.59
CA GLN A 178 18.71 8.91 -7.97
C GLN A 178 18.88 10.23 -8.72
N ILE A 179 17.77 10.89 -8.94
CA ILE A 179 17.66 12.25 -9.47
C ILE A 179 17.22 13.13 -8.31
N VAL A 180 18.10 14.03 -7.90
CA VAL A 180 17.80 14.94 -6.79
C VAL A 180 17.01 16.13 -7.30
N PHE A 181 15.92 16.46 -6.62
CA PHE A 181 15.17 17.69 -6.82
C PHE A 181 15.07 18.48 -5.52
N HIS A 182 14.78 19.77 -5.64
CA HIS A 182 14.68 20.69 -4.52
C HIS A 182 13.24 21.17 -4.35
N GLN A 183 12.74 21.05 -3.12
CA GLN A 183 11.42 21.56 -2.74
C GLN A 183 11.48 22.20 -1.37
N PRO A 184 11.30 23.53 -1.27
CA PRO A 184 11.32 24.21 0.01
C PRO A 184 10.26 23.63 0.95
N LEU A 185 10.69 23.22 2.14
CA LEU A 185 9.76 22.78 3.19
C LEU A 185 8.91 23.96 3.65
N ARG A 186 7.62 23.71 3.76
CA ARG A 186 6.65 24.68 4.27
C ARG A 186 5.84 24.04 5.38
N GLN A 187 5.59 24.80 6.44
CA GLN A 187 4.61 24.37 7.42
C GLN A 187 3.23 24.41 6.77
N THR A 188 2.56 23.27 6.73
CA THR A 188 1.21 23.12 6.19
C THR A 188 0.28 22.64 7.30
N GLN A 189 -0.99 23.02 7.20
CA GLN A 189 -2.01 22.48 8.08
C GLN A 189 -2.38 21.10 7.59
N LEU A 190 -2.32 20.09 8.49
CA LEU A 190 -2.77 18.74 8.18
C LEU A 190 -4.29 18.72 8.01
N THR A 191 -4.76 18.25 6.88
CA THR A 191 -6.20 18.20 6.55
C THR A 191 -6.78 16.79 6.61
N ARG A 192 -5.92 15.75 6.54
CA ARG A 192 -6.40 14.36 6.65
C ARG A 192 -6.88 14.04 8.07
N PRO A 193 -7.98 13.31 8.23
CA PRO A 193 -8.44 12.89 9.54
C PRO A 193 -7.47 11.90 10.18
N ILE A 194 -7.16 12.11 11.46
CA ILE A 194 -6.40 11.16 12.27
C ILE A 194 -7.39 10.54 13.27
N ALA A 195 -7.51 9.21 13.25
CA ALA A 195 -8.39 8.53 14.18
C ALA A 195 -7.91 8.72 15.63
N PRO A 196 -8.72 9.31 16.53
CA PRO A 196 -8.33 9.52 17.92
C PRO A 196 -8.17 8.20 18.68
N ASN A 197 -8.86 7.16 18.24
CA ASN A 197 -8.83 5.82 18.83
C ASN A 197 -8.44 4.78 17.75
N PRO A 198 -7.17 4.70 17.33
CA PRO A 198 -6.77 3.88 16.17
C PRO A 198 -6.96 2.37 16.38
N PHE A 199 -7.09 1.92 17.64
CA PHE A 199 -7.27 0.52 17.98
C PHE A 199 -8.74 0.11 18.14
N VAL A 200 -9.65 1.08 18.16
CA VAL A 200 -11.10 0.83 18.37
C VAL A 200 -11.83 1.11 17.07
N PRO A 201 -12.44 0.10 16.43
CA PRO A 201 -13.23 0.31 15.22
C PRO A 201 -14.41 1.25 15.48
N PRO A 202 -14.78 2.11 14.51
CA PRO A 202 -15.86 3.09 14.69
C PRO A 202 -17.27 2.48 14.68
N TYR A 203 -17.43 1.23 14.22
CA TYR A 203 -18.72 0.56 14.07
C TYR A 203 -18.86 -0.62 15.03
N ASP A 204 -20.03 -0.76 15.64
CA ASP A 204 -20.32 -1.79 16.64
C ASP A 204 -20.10 -3.23 16.16
N ASP A 205 -20.46 -3.53 14.91
CA ASP A 205 -20.27 -4.87 14.35
C ASP A 205 -18.79 -5.20 14.17
N GLN A 206 -17.99 -4.23 13.72
CA GLN A 206 -16.54 -4.38 13.61
C GLN A 206 -15.89 -4.49 14.99
N LEU A 207 -16.38 -3.74 15.98
CA LEU A 207 -15.91 -3.80 17.36
C LEU A 207 -16.14 -5.19 17.95
N ARG A 208 -17.35 -5.74 17.78
CA ARG A 208 -17.70 -7.10 18.26
C ARG A 208 -16.84 -8.17 17.59
N ALA A 209 -16.70 -8.10 16.25
CA ALA A 209 -15.87 -9.04 15.49
C ALA A 209 -14.40 -8.98 15.95
N ARG A 210 -13.87 -7.78 16.18
CA ARG A 210 -12.50 -7.58 16.67
C ARG A 210 -12.32 -8.08 18.10
N ALA A 211 -13.25 -7.78 19.02
CA ALA A 211 -13.20 -8.26 20.39
C ALA A 211 -13.24 -9.80 20.45
N GLU A 212 -14.11 -10.43 19.66
CA GLU A 212 -14.19 -11.89 19.57
C GLU A 212 -12.88 -12.49 18.99
N ALA A 213 -12.30 -11.86 17.97
CA ALA A 213 -11.02 -12.30 17.41
C ALA A 213 -9.89 -12.21 18.45
N ILE A 214 -9.82 -11.13 19.23
CA ILE A 214 -8.83 -10.95 20.30
C ILE A 214 -8.97 -12.07 21.35
N LEU A 215 -10.19 -12.32 21.83
CA LEU A 215 -10.45 -13.39 22.81
C LEU A 215 -10.08 -14.76 22.25
N ARG A 216 -10.39 -15.05 20.98
CA ARG A 216 -10.02 -16.31 20.32
C ARG A 216 -8.51 -16.49 20.24
N ILE A 217 -7.79 -15.47 19.80
CA ILE A 217 -6.31 -15.53 19.66
C ILE A 217 -5.68 -15.81 21.02
N GLN A 218 -6.05 -15.05 22.06
CA GLN A 218 -5.49 -15.20 23.39
C GLN A 218 -5.85 -16.57 24.01
N SER A 219 -7.12 -17.01 23.89
CA SER A 219 -7.58 -18.27 24.44
C SER A 219 -6.95 -19.48 23.76
N GLN A 220 -6.77 -19.46 22.45
CA GLN A 220 -6.06 -20.52 21.72
C GLN A 220 -4.55 -20.55 22.07
N GLY A 221 -3.93 -19.41 22.23
CA GLY A 221 -2.54 -19.32 22.69
C GLY A 221 -2.36 -19.95 24.07
N LEU A 222 -3.25 -19.61 25.03
CA LEU A 222 -3.23 -20.18 26.37
C LEU A 222 -3.56 -21.67 26.37
N LYS A 223 -4.59 -22.10 25.61
CA LYS A 223 -4.90 -23.52 25.42
C LYS A 223 -3.67 -24.33 25.05
N LYS A 224 -2.94 -23.87 24.00
CA LYS A 224 -1.73 -24.56 23.55
C LYS A 224 -0.67 -24.68 24.63
N ARG A 225 -0.51 -23.66 25.48
CA ARG A 225 0.42 -23.68 26.61
C ARG A 225 -0.02 -24.67 27.68
N ILE A 226 -1.30 -24.69 28.05
CA ILE A 226 -1.88 -25.63 29.02
C ILE A 226 -1.68 -27.09 28.55
N GLU A 227 -1.96 -27.35 27.28
CA GLU A 227 -1.79 -28.70 26.69
C GLU A 227 -0.32 -29.11 26.67
N HIS A 228 0.58 -28.21 26.22
CA HIS A 228 2.00 -28.51 26.09
C HIS A 228 2.70 -28.75 27.43
N THR A 229 2.34 -27.96 28.46
CA THR A 229 2.93 -28.08 29.80
C THR A 229 2.23 -29.12 30.66
N HIS A 230 1.12 -29.69 30.20
CA HIS A 230 0.25 -30.58 30.97
C HIS A 230 -0.26 -29.95 32.29
N ALA A 231 -0.32 -28.61 32.33
CA ALA A 231 -0.78 -27.88 33.51
C ALA A 231 -2.21 -28.26 33.84
N LYS A 232 -2.47 -28.62 35.11
CA LYS A 232 -3.79 -29.00 35.60
C LYS A 232 -4.60 -27.80 36.04
N THR A 233 -3.94 -26.74 36.48
CA THR A 233 -4.55 -25.54 37.04
C THR A 233 -3.84 -24.30 36.52
N VAL A 234 -4.56 -23.17 36.56
CA VAL A 234 -4.01 -21.83 36.30
C VAL A 234 -4.34 -20.98 37.55
N VAL A 235 -3.35 -20.25 38.03
CA VAL A 235 -3.52 -19.33 39.15
C VAL A 235 -3.45 -17.89 38.62
N LEU A 236 -4.45 -17.10 38.92
CA LEU A 236 -4.57 -15.72 38.47
C LEU A 236 -4.82 -14.79 39.66
N GLY A 237 -3.98 -13.75 39.81
CA GLY A 237 -4.22 -12.65 40.75
C GLY A 237 -5.23 -11.66 40.14
N ILE A 238 -6.37 -11.50 40.77
CA ILE A 238 -7.39 -10.56 40.31
C ILE A 238 -7.38 -9.31 41.19
N SER A 239 -7.00 -8.18 40.55
CA SER A 239 -7.00 -6.87 41.21
C SER A 239 -8.36 -6.14 41.14
N GLY A 240 -9.31 -6.66 40.36
CA GLY A 240 -10.59 -6.00 40.07
C GLY A 240 -10.51 -5.02 38.88
N GLY A 241 -9.33 -4.85 38.26
CA GLY A 241 -9.13 -4.04 37.06
C GLY A 241 -9.50 -4.79 35.78
N LEU A 242 -9.59 -4.05 34.65
CA LEU A 242 -9.96 -4.59 33.34
C LEU A 242 -8.99 -5.67 32.85
N ASP A 243 -7.70 -5.49 33.05
CA ASP A 243 -6.66 -6.42 32.59
C ASP A 243 -6.78 -7.78 33.25
N SER A 244 -6.92 -7.81 34.58
CA SER A 244 -7.09 -9.05 35.33
C SER A 244 -8.42 -9.73 35.02
N THR A 245 -9.47 -8.97 34.76
CA THR A 245 -10.79 -9.49 34.36
C THR A 245 -10.71 -10.11 32.97
N LEU A 246 -10.05 -9.44 32.00
CA LEU A 246 -9.82 -9.99 30.66
C LEU A 246 -9.00 -11.29 30.74
N ALA A 247 -7.93 -11.31 31.53
CA ALA A 247 -7.12 -12.51 31.75
C ALA A 247 -7.95 -13.67 32.32
N LEU A 248 -8.89 -13.41 33.25
CA LEU A 248 -9.81 -14.42 33.76
C LEU A 248 -10.71 -14.98 32.65
N LEU A 249 -11.31 -14.11 31.81
CA LEU A 249 -12.16 -14.55 30.70
C LEU A 249 -11.39 -15.41 29.71
N VAL A 250 -10.13 -15.04 29.39
CA VAL A 250 -9.24 -15.83 28.54
C VAL A 250 -8.93 -17.19 29.16
N CYS A 251 -8.66 -17.26 30.49
CA CYS A 251 -8.44 -18.52 31.18
C CYS A 251 -9.65 -19.44 31.12
N VAL A 252 -10.84 -18.91 31.47
CA VAL A 252 -12.10 -19.66 31.43
C VAL A 252 -12.31 -20.24 30.04
N ARG A 253 -12.20 -19.41 29.00
CA ARG A 253 -12.39 -19.86 27.61
C ARG A 253 -11.35 -20.87 27.16
N ALA A 254 -10.11 -20.74 27.61
CA ALA A 254 -9.04 -21.71 27.28
C ALA A 254 -9.33 -23.09 27.91
N PHE A 255 -9.86 -23.13 29.16
CA PHE A 255 -10.26 -24.37 29.82
C PHE A 255 -11.46 -25.02 29.12
N ASP A 256 -12.46 -24.23 28.72
CA ASP A 256 -13.60 -24.74 27.92
C ASP A 256 -13.09 -25.38 26.60
N LEU A 257 -12.16 -24.72 25.93
CA LEU A 257 -11.52 -25.23 24.69
C LEU A 257 -10.66 -26.49 24.90
N CYS A 258 -10.18 -26.72 26.11
CA CYS A 258 -9.48 -27.95 26.50
C CYS A 258 -10.44 -29.08 26.92
N GLY A 259 -11.74 -28.83 27.00
CA GLY A 259 -12.73 -29.77 27.56
C GLY A 259 -12.51 -30.05 29.04
N ARG A 260 -11.97 -29.09 29.78
CA ARG A 260 -11.67 -29.22 31.23
C ARG A 260 -12.69 -28.46 32.09
N SER A 261 -12.91 -28.94 33.27
CA SER A 261 -13.70 -28.21 34.29
C SER A 261 -12.98 -26.91 34.68
N ARG A 262 -13.78 -25.89 34.92
CA ARG A 262 -13.34 -24.58 35.41
C ARG A 262 -12.96 -24.62 36.88
#